data_16b5f7b081aa67e9d52169682a55c719
#
_entry.id   16b5f7b081aa67e9d52169682a55c719
#
_cell.length_a   1.000
_cell.length_b   1.000
_cell.length_c   1.000
_cell.angle_alpha   90.00
_cell.angle_beta   90.00
_cell.angle_gamma   90.00
#
_symmetry.space_group_name_H-M   'P 1'
#
loop_
_entity.id
_entity.type
_entity.pdbx_description
1 polymer ?
#
loop_
_entity_poly.entity_id
_entity_poly.type
_entity_poly.pdbx_seq_one_letter_code
_entity_poly.pdbx_strand_id
1 'polypeptide(L)'
;LKELDVVIASVHLALKMNSQDMTRRICRTLNDYPVNIIGHPLSRLLGEREPLALDFAKIFETAKARNVFLEINSSPKRMDLPGEIIKAGRDAGCKFALSTDGHDLSHLSNYFLGVNMARRGWIQQKHLLNTWPLGKIEKALQK
;
A
#
# COMPACT_ATOMS: atom_id res chain seq x y z
N LEU A 1 -9.17 15.95 -6.67
CA LEU A 1 -8.93 14.50 -6.55
C LEU A 1 -10.12 13.67 -7.07
N LYS A 2 -11.36 14.17 -6.93
CA LYS A 2 -12.58 13.45 -7.36
C LYS A 2 -12.68 13.22 -8.88
N GLU A 3 -11.89 13.93 -9.68
CA GLU A 3 -11.83 13.81 -11.15
C GLU A 3 -10.80 12.77 -11.62
N LEU A 4 -10.05 12.18 -10.69
CA LEU A 4 -9.03 11.17 -10.98
C LEU A 4 -9.63 9.77 -10.84
N ASP A 5 -9.30 8.89 -11.77
CA ASP A 5 -9.71 7.48 -11.75
C ASP A 5 -9.06 6.72 -10.60
N VAL A 6 -7.81 7.07 -10.26
CA VAL A 6 -7.03 6.44 -9.18
C VAL A 6 -6.27 7.50 -8.38
N VAL A 7 -6.42 7.46 -7.06
CA VAL A 7 -5.67 8.31 -6.13
C VAL A 7 -4.78 7.45 -5.25
N ILE A 8 -3.47 7.65 -5.36
CA ILE A 8 -2.46 7.00 -4.50
C ILE A 8 -1.92 8.05 -3.51
N ALA A 9 -2.09 7.80 -2.22
CA ALA A 9 -1.56 8.66 -1.17
C ALA A 9 -0.29 8.06 -0.56
N SER A 10 0.77 8.86 -0.42
CA SER A 10 2.06 8.43 0.13
C SER A 10 2.61 9.45 1.13
N VAL A 11 3.37 8.97 2.11
CA VAL A 11 4.05 9.84 3.09
C VAL A 11 5.45 10.18 2.58
N HIS A 12 5.68 11.46 2.28
CA HIS A 12 7.00 11.97 1.84
C HIS A 12 7.57 13.03 2.79
N LEU A 13 6.75 13.62 3.66
CA LEU A 13 7.14 14.71 4.55
C LEU A 13 6.88 14.35 6.01
N ALA A 14 7.59 15.03 6.93
CA ALA A 14 7.48 14.85 8.38
C ALA A 14 7.75 13.41 8.84
N LEU A 15 8.74 12.75 8.23
CA LEU A 15 9.07 11.34 8.46
C LEU A 15 9.54 11.02 9.90
N LYS A 16 9.92 12.05 10.66
CA LYS A 16 10.34 11.91 12.09
C LYS A 16 9.16 12.01 13.08
N MET A 17 7.94 12.06 12.60
CA MET A 17 6.75 12.08 13.44
C MET A 17 6.67 10.78 14.27
N ASN A 18 6.21 10.86 15.52
CA ASN A 18 6.03 9.67 16.35
C ASN A 18 4.94 8.74 15.78
N SER A 19 4.94 7.49 16.22
CA SER A 19 4.04 6.45 15.71
C SER A 19 2.57 6.81 15.81
N GLN A 20 2.15 7.39 16.94
CA GLN A 20 0.73 7.72 17.18
C GLN A 20 0.25 8.82 16.22
N ASP A 21 1.03 9.88 16.07
CA ASP A 21 0.67 11.01 15.22
C ASP A 21 0.75 10.66 13.74
N MET A 22 1.75 9.87 13.33
CA MET A 22 1.86 9.40 11.94
C MET A 22 0.70 8.46 11.59
N THR A 23 0.37 7.51 12.46
CA THR A 23 -0.80 6.63 12.27
C THR A 23 -2.09 7.43 12.17
N ARG A 24 -2.30 8.40 13.06
CA ARG A 24 -3.49 9.29 13.03
C ARG A 24 -3.55 10.07 11.71
N ARG A 25 -2.43 10.62 11.24
CA ARG A 25 -2.33 11.35 9.98
C ARG A 25 -2.73 10.47 8.80
N ILE A 26 -2.21 9.25 8.72
CA ILE A 26 -2.57 8.29 7.67
C ILE A 26 -4.05 7.97 7.74
N CYS A 27 -4.57 7.53 8.88
CA CYS A 27 -5.98 7.17 9.05
C CYS A 27 -6.92 8.34 8.70
N ARG A 28 -6.57 9.57 9.11
CA ARG A 28 -7.31 10.77 8.72
C ARG A 28 -7.32 10.98 7.22
N THR A 29 -6.16 10.84 6.56
CA THR A 29 -6.09 10.95 5.09
C THR A 29 -7.00 9.94 4.39
N LEU A 30 -7.03 8.69 4.86
CA LEU A 30 -7.90 7.66 4.31
C LEU A 30 -9.40 7.94 4.56
N ASN A 31 -9.74 8.65 5.63
CA ASN A 31 -11.12 9.00 5.95
C ASN A 31 -11.62 10.24 5.19
N ASP A 32 -10.77 11.25 5.06
CA ASP A 32 -11.17 12.59 4.61
C ASP A 32 -11.03 12.78 3.08
N TYR A 33 -10.26 11.90 2.40
CA TYR A 33 -9.97 12.04 0.98
C TYR A 33 -10.33 10.77 0.18
N PRO A 34 -10.61 10.88 -1.12
CA PRO A 34 -10.95 9.74 -1.99
C PRO A 34 -9.69 8.94 -2.38
N VAL A 35 -8.98 8.43 -1.39
CA VAL A 35 -7.77 7.62 -1.61
C VAL A 35 -8.14 6.19 -1.99
N ASN A 36 -7.57 5.68 -3.06
CA ASN A 36 -7.73 4.30 -3.51
C ASN A 36 -6.63 3.39 -2.98
N ILE A 37 -5.38 3.88 -2.96
CA ILE A 37 -4.21 3.10 -2.60
C ILE A 37 -3.35 3.93 -1.64
N ILE A 38 -2.86 3.32 -0.56
CA ILE A 38 -1.76 3.89 0.23
C ILE A 38 -0.44 3.35 -0.30
N GLY A 39 0.36 4.23 -0.88
CA GLY A 39 1.65 3.90 -1.49
C GLY A 39 2.76 3.76 -0.45
N HIS A 40 3.65 2.77 -0.64
CA HIS A 40 4.80 2.43 0.22
C HIS A 40 4.60 2.84 1.70
N PRO A 41 3.67 2.19 2.42
CA PRO A 41 3.15 2.66 3.70
C PRO A 41 4.22 2.88 4.78
N LEU A 42 5.31 2.10 4.77
CA LEU A 42 6.42 2.27 5.70
C LEU A 42 7.38 3.41 5.30
N SER A 43 7.30 3.90 4.07
CA SER A 43 8.22 4.92 3.52
C SER A 43 9.70 4.62 3.73
N ARG A 44 10.04 3.35 3.92
CA ARG A 44 11.43 2.91 4.14
C ARG A 44 12.26 3.02 2.87
N LEU A 45 13.59 3.16 3.06
CA LEU A 45 14.59 2.96 2.02
C LEU A 45 15.66 2.02 2.56
N LEU A 46 15.79 0.85 1.96
CA LEU A 46 16.71 -0.19 2.44
C LEU A 46 18.15 0.31 2.44
N GLY A 47 18.80 0.22 3.61
CA GLY A 47 20.16 0.73 3.81
C GLY A 47 20.30 2.27 3.97
N GLU A 48 19.21 3.04 3.78
CA GLU A 48 19.26 4.50 3.82
C GLU A 48 18.31 5.11 4.87
N ARG A 49 17.12 4.53 5.03
CA ARG A 49 16.09 5.09 5.92
C ARG A 49 15.24 3.99 6.55
N GLU A 50 15.16 4.06 7.87
CA GLU A 50 14.33 3.15 8.66
C GLU A 50 12.84 3.29 8.31
N PRO A 51 12.06 2.22 8.48
CA PRO A 51 10.62 2.26 8.29
C PRO A 51 9.94 3.19 9.30
N LEU A 52 8.84 3.81 8.87
CA LEU A 52 7.98 4.53 9.79
C LEU A 52 7.45 3.59 10.87
N ALA A 53 7.49 4.04 12.12
CA ALA A 53 6.82 3.36 13.22
C ALA A 53 5.31 3.61 13.12
N LEU A 54 4.51 2.56 12.84
CA LEU A 54 3.08 2.65 12.57
C LEU A 54 2.29 1.64 13.40
N ASP A 55 1.09 2.04 13.86
CA ASP A 55 0.10 1.11 14.41
C ASP A 55 -0.69 0.49 13.22
N PHE A 56 -0.20 -0.63 12.73
CA PHE A 56 -0.82 -1.32 11.61
C PHE A 56 -2.21 -1.85 11.90
N ALA A 57 -2.57 -2.15 13.15
CA ALA A 57 -3.92 -2.59 13.47
C ALA A 57 -4.95 -1.51 13.10
N LYS A 58 -4.67 -0.25 13.47
CA LYS A 58 -5.53 0.90 13.11
C LYS A 58 -5.54 1.21 11.61
N ILE A 59 -4.38 1.07 10.95
CA ILE A 59 -4.29 1.29 9.50
C ILE A 59 -5.11 0.24 8.76
N PHE A 60 -5.01 -1.04 9.14
CA PHE A 60 -5.76 -2.13 8.52
C PHE A 60 -7.26 -1.95 8.71
N GLU A 61 -7.70 -1.62 9.94
CA GLU A 61 -9.10 -1.33 10.24
C GLU A 61 -9.63 -0.20 9.34
N THR A 62 -8.91 0.92 9.28
CA THR A 62 -9.29 2.08 8.47
C THR A 62 -9.28 1.76 6.98
N ALA A 63 -8.23 1.12 6.47
CA ALA A 63 -8.10 0.76 5.06
C ALA A 63 -9.23 -0.18 4.62
N LYS A 64 -9.56 -1.18 5.45
CA LYS A 64 -10.68 -2.10 5.20
C LYS A 64 -12.01 -1.36 5.19
N ALA A 65 -12.30 -0.53 6.21
CA ALA A 65 -13.54 0.22 6.32
C ALA A 65 -13.75 1.18 5.13
N ARG A 66 -12.66 1.77 4.62
CA ARG A 66 -12.68 2.74 3.52
C ARG A 66 -12.44 2.12 2.14
N ASN A 67 -12.32 0.78 2.06
CA ASN A 67 -11.97 0.04 0.84
C ASN A 67 -10.72 0.62 0.15
N VAL A 68 -9.67 0.88 0.94
CA VAL A 68 -8.37 1.35 0.46
C VAL A 68 -7.43 0.16 0.35
N PHE A 69 -6.72 0.07 -0.76
CA PHE A 69 -5.70 -0.95 -0.99
C PHE A 69 -4.37 -0.55 -0.35
N LEU A 70 -3.65 -1.53 0.20
CA LEU A 70 -2.28 -1.34 0.67
C LEU A 70 -1.33 -1.68 -0.48
N GLU A 71 -0.38 -0.82 -0.77
CA GLU A 71 0.61 -1.09 -1.81
C GLU A 71 1.59 -2.17 -1.38
N ILE A 72 1.88 -3.09 -2.29
CA ILE A 72 3.08 -3.93 -2.28
C ILE A 72 4.04 -3.30 -3.28
N ASN A 73 4.93 -2.43 -2.79
CA ASN A 73 5.88 -1.70 -3.60
C ASN A 73 7.11 -2.57 -3.88
N SER A 74 7.33 -2.88 -5.15
CA SER A 74 8.40 -3.79 -5.60
C SER A 74 9.71 -3.09 -5.98
N SER A 75 9.83 -1.78 -5.70
CA SER A 75 11.13 -1.10 -5.86
C SER A 75 12.19 -1.79 -5.02
N PRO A 76 13.37 -2.16 -5.60
CA PRO A 76 14.47 -2.79 -4.84
C PRO A 76 14.94 -1.95 -3.65
N LYS A 77 14.79 -0.62 -3.74
CA LYS A 77 15.14 0.30 -2.66
C LYS A 77 14.14 0.29 -1.51
N ARG A 78 12.93 -0.20 -1.72
CA ARG A 78 11.86 -0.16 -0.72
C ARG A 78 11.44 -1.56 -0.26
N MET A 79 10.98 -2.40 -1.20
CA MET A 79 10.34 -3.68 -0.91
C MET A 79 9.30 -3.55 0.23
N ASP A 80 8.39 -2.61 0.07
CA ASP A 80 7.43 -2.16 1.06
C ASP A 80 6.00 -2.56 0.62
N LEU A 81 5.28 -3.33 1.36
CA LEU A 81 5.40 -3.89 2.71
C LEU A 81 6.19 -5.21 2.76
N PRO A 82 6.87 -5.52 3.90
CA PRO A 82 7.44 -6.84 4.12
C PRO A 82 6.38 -7.92 4.33
N GLY A 83 6.77 -9.17 4.10
CA GLY A 83 5.85 -10.32 4.05
C GLY A 83 5.03 -10.53 5.31
N GLU A 84 5.60 -10.30 6.50
CA GLU A 84 4.91 -10.40 7.78
C GLU A 84 3.78 -9.37 7.93
N ILE A 85 3.99 -8.13 7.46
CA ILE A 85 2.97 -7.09 7.49
C ILE A 85 1.89 -7.35 6.42
N ILE A 86 2.28 -7.82 5.24
CA ILE A 86 1.34 -8.26 4.20
C ILE A 86 0.44 -9.38 4.75
N LYS A 87 1.04 -10.37 5.42
CA LYS A 87 0.29 -11.48 6.03
C LYS A 87 -0.70 -10.98 7.08
N ALA A 88 -0.26 -10.11 7.99
CA ALA A 88 -1.12 -9.54 9.02
C ALA A 88 -2.28 -8.73 8.41
N GLY A 89 -2.01 -7.90 7.40
CA GLY A 89 -3.03 -7.13 6.70
C GLY A 89 -4.04 -8.03 5.97
N ARG A 90 -3.57 -9.10 5.31
CA ARG A 90 -4.46 -10.10 4.70
C ARG A 90 -5.39 -10.75 5.74
N ASP A 91 -4.83 -11.14 6.89
CA ASP A 91 -5.59 -11.79 7.97
C ASP A 91 -6.61 -10.82 8.60
N ALA A 92 -6.31 -9.51 8.61
CA ALA A 92 -7.25 -8.45 8.97
C ALA A 92 -8.33 -8.18 7.89
N GLY A 93 -8.19 -8.76 6.70
CA GLY A 93 -9.14 -8.62 5.59
C GLY A 93 -8.83 -7.45 4.64
N CYS A 94 -7.63 -6.90 4.68
CA CYS A 94 -7.18 -5.90 3.72
C CYS A 94 -6.97 -6.50 2.33
N LYS A 95 -7.00 -5.64 1.33
CA LYS A 95 -6.68 -5.93 -0.07
C LYS A 95 -5.44 -5.14 -0.47
N PHE A 96 -4.78 -5.59 -1.51
CA PHE A 96 -3.48 -5.07 -1.91
C PHE A 96 -3.45 -4.70 -3.40
N ALA A 97 -2.57 -3.75 -3.72
CA ALA A 97 -2.20 -3.42 -5.09
C ALA A 97 -0.67 -3.54 -5.21
N LEU A 98 -0.17 -4.18 -6.25
CA LEU A 98 1.26 -4.31 -6.50
C LEU A 98 1.70 -3.23 -7.49
N SER A 99 2.77 -2.52 -7.18
CA SER A 99 3.40 -1.56 -8.07
C SER A 99 4.92 -1.64 -8.03
N THR A 100 5.58 -1.06 -9.04
CA THR A 100 7.05 -1.03 -9.13
C THR A 100 7.66 0.26 -8.61
N ASP A 101 6.83 1.29 -8.31
CA ASP A 101 7.30 2.66 -8.02
C ASP A 101 8.24 3.16 -9.14
N GLY A 102 7.86 2.80 -10.39
CA GLY A 102 8.72 2.95 -11.56
C GLY A 102 8.83 4.40 -12.00
N HIS A 103 10.08 4.86 -12.14
CA HIS A 103 10.45 6.18 -12.67
C HIS A 103 11.22 6.05 -14.00
N ASP A 104 11.39 4.81 -14.45
CA ASP A 104 12.05 4.43 -15.70
C ASP A 104 11.46 3.11 -16.21
N LEU A 105 11.54 2.85 -17.53
CA LEU A 105 11.01 1.62 -18.15
C LEU A 105 11.65 0.35 -17.58
N SER A 106 12.94 0.40 -17.24
CA SER A 106 13.64 -0.75 -16.64
C SER A 106 13.07 -1.13 -15.27
N HIS A 107 12.48 -0.17 -14.54
CA HIS A 107 11.86 -0.43 -13.25
C HIS A 107 10.62 -1.32 -13.33
N LEU A 108 9.97 -1.40 -14.49
CA LEU A 108 8.80 -2.25 -14.68
C LEU A 108 9.14 -3.73 -14.46
N SER A 109 10.37 -4.15 -14.78
CA SER A 109 10.84 -5.51 -14.54
C SER A 109 10.88 -5.90 -13.07
N ASN A 110 10.92 -4.94 -12.15
CA ASN A 110 11.00 -5.20 -10.71
C ASN A 110 9.72 -5.81 -10.12
N TYR A 111 8.63 -5.92 -10.91
CA TYR A 111 7.36 -6.49 -10.43
C TYR A 111 7.54 -7.87 -9.77
N PHE A 112 8.52 -8.68 -10.20
CA PHE A 112 8.78 -10.02 -9.66
C PHE A 112 9.17 -9.97 -8.17
N LEU A 113 9.84 -8.90 -7.71
CA LEU A 113 10.16 -8.71 -6.29
C LEU A 113 8.87 -8.56 -5.47
N GLY A 114 7.93 -7.77 -5.96
CA GLY A 114 6.62 -7.60 -5.32
C GLY A 114 5.80 -8.89 -5.31
N VAL A 115 5.85 -9.68 -6.39
CA VAL A 115 5.23 -11.01 -6.43
C VAL A 115 5.81 -11.92 -5.34
N ASN A 116 7.14 -11.91 -5.16
CA ASN A 116 7.78 -12.71 -4.12
C ASN A 116 7.37 -12.25 -2.71
N MET A 117 7.24 -10.94 -2.48
CA MET A 117 6.75 -10.39 -1.21
C MET A 117 5.30 -10.77 -0.96
N ALA A 118 4.44 -10.66 -1.98
CA ALA A 118 3.03 -11.09 -1.92
C ALA A 118 2.92 -12.58 -1.56
N ARG A 119 3.75 -13.43 -2.17
CA ARG A 119 3.83 -14.88 -1.84
C ARG A 119 4.24 -15.12 -0.40
N ARG A 120 5.23 -14.38 0.12
CA ARG A 120 5.64 -14.44 1.54
C ARG A 120 4.52 -14.00 2.48
N GLY A 121 3.66 -13.07 2.05
CA GLY A 121 2.44 -12.65 2.74
C GLY A 121 1.24 -13.58 2.52
N TRP A 122 1.42 -14.68 1.76
CA TRP A 122 0.37 -15.66 1.43
C TRP A 122 -0.82 -15.04 0.70
N ILE A 123 -0.54 -14.03 -0.14
CA ILE A 123 -1.55 -13.38 -0.98
C ILE A 123 -2.04 -14.34 -2.06
N GLN A 124 -3.35 -14.34 -2.26
CA GLN A 124 -4.05 -15.02 -3.34
C GLN A 124 -4.65 -13.99 -4.31
N GLN A 125 -5.06 -14.42 -5.51
CA GLN A 125 -5.67 -13.54 -6.51
C GLN A 125 -6.80 -12.66 -5.97
N LYS A 126 -7.67 -13.21 -5.13
CA LYS A 126 -8.80 -12.47 -4.54
C LYS A 126 -8.38 -11.25 -3.69
N HIS A 127 -7.14 -11.23 -3.19
CA HIS A 127 -6.60 -10.17 -2.35
C HIS A 127 -5.86 -9.09 -3.14
N LEU A 128 -5.49 -9.37 -4.42
CA LEU A 128 -4.59 -8.53 -5.21
C LEU A 128 -5.35 -7.87 -6.37
N LEU A 129 -5.49 -6.55 -6.33
CA LEU A 129 -6.20 -5.74 -7.33
C LEU A 129 -5.75 -6.05 -8.76
N ASN A 130 -4.43 -6.15 -8.99
CA ASN A 130 -3.83 -6.36 -10.31
C ASN A 130 -4.26 -7.66 -11.01
N THR A 131 -4.86 -8.59 -10.29
CA THR A 131 -5.30 -9.89 -10.84
C THR A 131 -6.80 -9.93 -11.14
N TRP A 132 -7.51 -8.84 -10.91
CA TRP A 132 -8.95 -8.79 -11.12
C TRP A 132 -9.33 -8.42 -12.55
N PRO A 133 -10.50 -8.84 -13.04
CA PRO A 133 -11.05 -8.34 -14.30
C PRO A 133 -11.29 -6.82 -14.24
N LEU A 134 -11.13 -6.13 -15.39
CA LEU A 134 -11.21 -4.67 -15.48
C LEU A 134 -12.46 -4.10 -14.80
N GLY A 135 -13.66 -4.59 -15.14
CA GLY A 135 -14.89 -4.07 -14.55
C GLY A 135 -14.98 -4.23 -13.02
N LYS A 136 -14.27 -5.22 -12.43
CA LYS A 136 -14.15 -5.36 -10.99
C LYS A 136 -13.17 -4.34 -10.41
N ILE A 137 -12.08 -4.04 -11.12
CA ILE A 137 -11.11 -3.01 -10.75
C ILE A 137 -11.80 -1.65 -10.74
N GLU A 138 -12.46 -1.28 -11.84
CA GLU A 138 -13.17 0.00 -11.97
C GLU A 138 -14.17 0.19 -10.83
N LYS A 139 -15.03 -0.82 -10.58
CA LYS A 139 -15.99 -0.77 -9.47
C LYS A 139 -15.32 -0.62 -8.09
N ALA A 140 -14.16 -1.25 -7.88
CA ALA A 140 -13.46 -1.19 -6.60
C ALA A 140 -12.76 0.14 -6.37
N LEU A 141 -12.39 0.86 -7.44
CA LEU A 141 -11.71 2.16 -7.39
C LEU A 141 -12.68 3.36 -7.39
N GLN A 142 -13.96 3.16 -7.68
CA GLN A 142 -14.99 4.20 -7.57
C GLN A 142 -15.12 4.67 -6.11
N LYS A 143 -15.13 6.00 -5.89
CA LYS A 143 -15.18 6.67 -4.57
C LYS A 143 -16.29 7.74 -4.54
#